data_8460b76c0491ec2fdfc9f93aa387d25a
#
_entry.id   8460b76c0491ec2fdfc9f93aa387d25a
#
_cell.length_a   1.000
_cell.length_b   1.000
_cell.length_c   1.000
_cell.angle_alpha   90.00
_cell.angle_beta   90.00
_cell.angle_gamma   90.00
#
_symmetry.space_group_name_H-M   'P 1'
#
loop_
_entity.id
_entity.type
_entity.pdbx_description
1 polymer ?
#
loop_
_entity_poly.entity_id
_entity_poly.type
_entity_poly.pdbx_seq_one_letter_code
_entity_poly.pdbx_strand_id
1 'polypeptide(L)' 'MDKIVLNYEVEKETKNTVKFIPVTNDTLYTGSSLYLHKTVVKNYGLENGFKMTLEVK' A
#
# COMPACT_ATOMS: atom_id res chain seq x y z
N MET A 1 13.77 -16.05 -6.54
CA MET A 1 12.77 -15.46 -5.66
C MET A 1 11.66 -14.87 -6.49
N ASP A 2 10.48 -15.38 -6.28
CA ASP A 2 9.36 -15.02 -7.14
C ASP A 2 8.39 -14.06 -6.47
N LYS A 3 8.65 -13.71 -5.23
CA LYS A 3 7.72 -12.89 -4.48
C LYS A 3 8.43 -11.77 -3.74
N ILE A 4 7.79 -10.63 -3.72
CA ILE A 4 8.23 -9.49 -2.94
C ILE A 4 7.05 -9.08 -2.08
N VAL A 5 7.29 -8.98 -0.78
CA VAL A 5 6.25 -8.57 0.17
C VAL A 5 6.57 -7.18 0.65
N LEU A 6 5.62 -6.28 0.50
CA LEU A 6 5.77 -4.89 0.89
C LEU A 6 4.70 -4.54 1.91
N ASN A 7 5.08 -3.78 2.92
CA ASN A 7 4.14 -3.28 3.90
C ASN A 7 3.83 -1.82 3.59
N TYR A 8 2.56 -1.47 3.61
CA TYR A 8 2.13 -0.11 3.36
C TYR A 8 1.44 0.46 4.59
N GLU A 9 1.67 1.72 4.84
CA GLU A 9 1.01 2.43 5.93
C GLU A 9 0.34 3.68 5.38
N VAL A 10 -0.69 4.12 6.11
CA VAL A 10 -1.41 5.33 5.73
C VAL A 10 -0.50 6.53 5.96
N GLU A 11 -0.33 7.35 4.94
CA GLU A 11 0.37 8.61 5.08
C GLU A 11 -0.62 9.74 5.37
N LYS A 12 -1.69 9.80 4.58
CA LYS A 12 -2.70 10.81 4.76
C LYS A 12 -3.97 10.42 4.01
N GLU A 13 -5.04 11.10 4.34
CA GLU A 13 -6.30 10.93 3.64
C GLU A 13 -6.58 12.16 2.81
N THR A 14 -7.15 11.93 1.63
CA THR A 14 -7.68 13.00 0.81
C THR A 14 -9.19 12.94 0.88
N LYS A 15 -9.85 13.71 0.02
CA LYS A 15 -11.31 13.76 0.03
C LYS A 15 -11.94 12.40 -0.29
N ASN A 16 -11.40 11.71 -1.28
CA ASN A 16 -11.99 10.46 -1.78
C ASN A 16 -11.05 9.27 -1.68
N THR A 17 -9.79 9.49 -1.34
CA THR A 17 -8.81 8.42 -1.35
C THR A 17 -7.96 8.46 -0.10
N VAL A 18 -7.23 7.37 0.12
CA VAL A 18 -6.24 7.29 1.18
C VAL A 18 -4.90 7.03 0.51
N LYS A 19 -3.91 7.82 0.88
CA LYS A 19 -2.56 7.68 0.35
C LYS A 19 -1.75 6.78 1.27
N PHE A 20 -1.20 5.71 0.69
CA PHE A 20 -0.36 4.77 1.43
C PHE A 20 1.08 4.90 0.95
N ILE A 21 2.00 4.76 1.87
CA ILE A 21 3.43 4.75 1.54
C ILE A 21 4.02 3.42 1.95
N PRO A 22 5.01 2.93 1.21
CA PRO A 22 5.66 1.67 1.57
C PRO A 22 6.56 1.86 2.79
N VAL A 23 6.53 0.88 3.67
CA VAL A 23 7.38 0.87 4.84
C VAL A 23 8.48 -0.15 4.58
N THR A 24 9.52 0.29 3.91
CA THR A 24 10.64 -0.57 3.56
C THR A 24 11.91 0.25 3.53
N ASN A 25 13.01 -0.41 3.83
CA ASN A 25 14.31 0.25 3.76
C ASN A 25 14.88 0.22 2.35
N ASP A 26 14.27 -0.54 1.47
CA ASP A 26 14.76 -0.69 0.10
C ASP A 26 13.78 -0.08 -0.87
N THR A 27 14.05 1.15 -1.25
CA THR A 27 13.18 1.89 -2.16
C THR A 27 13.30 1.42 -3.61
N LEU A 28 14.17 0.45 -3.86
CA LEU A 28 14.28 -0.10 -5.22
C LEU A 28 13.01 -0.84 -5.63
N TYR A 29 12.29 -1.39 -4.65
CA TYR A 29 11.08 -2.15 -4.97
C TYR A 29 9.90 -1.26 -5.29
N THR A 30 9.76 -0.18 -4.54
CA THR A 30 8.69 0.76 -4.79
C THR A 30 9.23 2.16 -4.60
N GLY A 31 8.97 3.00 -5.52
CA GLY A 31 9.39 4.38 -5.39
C GLY A 31 8.24 5.33 -5.21
N SER A 32 7.03 4.82 -5.11
CA SER A 32 5.87 5.70 -5.17
C SER A 32 4.80 5.28 -4.21
N SER A 33 3.92 6.22 -3.94
CA SER A 33 2.77 6.03 -3.08
C SER A 33 1.68 5.28 -3.83
N LEU A 34 0.78 4.69 -3.06
CA LEU A 34 -0.39 4.02 -3.61
C LEU A 34 -1.63 4.74 -3.10
N TYR A 35 -2.54 5.05 -4.01
CA TYR A 35 -3.80 5.68 -3.65
C TYR A 35 -4.93 4.68 -3.83
N LEU A 36 -5.73 4.52 -2.79
CA LEU A 36 -6.90 3.65 -2.85
C LEU A 36 -8.13 4.48 -2.47
N HIS A 37 -9.25 4.17 -3.10
CA HIS A 37 -10.51 4.82 -2.75
C HIS A 37 -10.88 4.48 -1.31
N LYS A 38 -11.47 5.43 -0.61
CA LYS A 38 -11.89 5.21 0.78
C LYS A 38 -12.86 4.06 0.89
N THR A 39 -13.69 3.84 -0.12
CA THR A 39 -14.62 2.73 -0.12
C THR A 39 -13.89 1.40 -0.07
N VAL A 40 -12.82 1.25 -0.84
CA VAL A 40 -12.02 0.03 -0.84
C VAL A 40 -11.35 -0.15 0.50
N VAL A 41 -10.76 0.92 1.02
CA VAL A 41 -10.07 0.86 2.31
C VAL A 41 -11.04 0.40 3.41
N LYS A 42 -12.24 0.95 3.41
CA LYS A 42 -13.24 0.61 4.41
C LYS A 42 -13.73 -0.81 4.25
N ASN A 43 -14.00 -1.23 3.01
CA ASN A 43 -14.59 -2.55 2.75
C ASN A 43 -13.64 -3.68 3.10
N TYR A 44 -12.34 -3.45 2.98
CA TYR A 44 -11.36 -4.50 3.24
C TYR A 44 -10.58 -4.29 4.53
N GLY A 45 -10.95 -3.29 5.32
CA GLY A 45 -10.32 -3.07 6.61
C GLY A 45 -8.86 -2.65 6.52
N LEU A 46 -8.53 -1.79 5.57
CA LEU A 46 -7.15 -1.40 5.33
C LEU A 46 -6.76 -0.10 6.04
N GLU A 47 -7.56 0.33 7.00
CA GLU A 47 -7.32 1.62 7.67
C GLU A 47 -6.00 1.69 8.39
N ASN A 48 -5.45 0.56 8.80
CA ASN A 48 -4.19 0.53 9.53
C ASN A 48 -3.02 0.10 8.65
N GLY A 49 -3.23 0.10 7.34
CA GLY A 49 -2.21 -0.34 6.42
C GLY A 49 -2.46 -1.74 5.93
N PHE A 50 -1.57 -2.23 5.08
CA PHE A 50 -1.76 -3.55 4.51
C PHE A 50 -0.44 -4.10 4.01
N LYS A 51 -0.48 -5.37 3.65
CA LYS A 51 0.65 -6.06 3.07
C LYS A 51 0.34 -6.37 1.61
N MET A 52 1.27 -6.03 0.74
CA MET A 52 1.13 -6.29 -0.68
C MET A 52 2.17 -7.31 -1.10
N THR A 53 1.75 -8.31 -1.86
CA THR A 53 2.65 -9.33 -2.37
C THR A 53 2.70 -9.22 -3.89
N LEU A 54 3.90 -9.15 -4.42
CA LEU A 54 4.13 -9.12 -5.86
C LEU A 54 4.71 -10.44 -6.28
N GLU A 55 4.09 -11.07 -7.28
CA GLU A 55 4.52 -12.36 -7.77
C GLU A 55 4.77 -12.28 -9.26
N VAL A 56 5.75 -13.06 -9.71
CA VAL A 56 6.01 -13.22 -11.14
C VAL A 56 4.96 -14.15 -11.71
N LYS A 57 4.40 -13.74 -12.82
CA LYS A 57 3.42 -14.57 -13.51
C LYS A 57 4.08 -15.59 -14.44
#